data_3f7d4a5a2c9411e2100d643e6a01c72e
#
_entry.id   3f7d4a5a2c9411e2100d643e6a01c72e
#
_cell.length_a   1.000
_cell.length_b   1.000
_cell.length_c   1.000
_cell.angle_alpha   90.00
_cell.angle_beta   90.00
_cell.angle_gamma   90.00
#
_symmetry.space_group_name_H-M   'P 1'
#
loop_
_entity.id
_entity.type
_entity.pdbx_description
1 polymer ?
#
loop_
_entity_poly.entity_id
_entity_poly.type
_entity_poly.pdbx_seq_one_letter_code
_entity_poly.pdbx_strand_id
1 'polypeptide(L)' 'MSGNYIKDNLKHLRERKKLTQTAVAEALGVNVTTYNAWETGQNIPRDEMKVRIAEFYGLSVGYVFFKPIAH' A
#
# COMPACT_ATOMS: atom_id res chain seq x y z
N MET A 1 12.14 -3.72 -13.90
CA MET A 1 11.75 -3.39 -13.82
C MET A 1 10.82 -2.89 -13.28
N SER A 2 10.57 -2.53 -13.37
CA SER A 2 9.96 -1.75 -12.93
C SER A 2 8.73 -1.87 -12.38
N GLY A 3 7.95 -1.35 -11.88
CA GLY A 3 6.65 -1.43 -11.36
C GLY A 3 6.54 -2.02 -10.01
N ASN A 4 7.60 -2.61 -9.52
CA ASN A 4 7.55 -3.23 -8.22
C ASN A 4 7.74 -2.30 -7.06
N TYR A 5 7.91 -1.03 -7.30
CA TYR A 5 8.03 -0.06 -6.21
C TYR A 5 6.75 0.09 -5.41
N ILE A 6 5.58 -0.29 -5.96
CA ILE A 6 4.31 -0.20 -5.23
C ILE A 6 4.37 -1.06 -3.97
N LYS A 7 4.83 -2.30 -4.08
CA LYS A 7 4.90 -3.19 -2.92
C LYS A 7 5.84 -2.61 -1.86
N ASP A 8 6.95 -2.05 -2.29
CA ASP A 8 7.93 -1.47 -1.39
C ASP A 8 7.40 -0.21 -0.74
N ASN A 9 6.68 0.62 -1.49
CA ASN A 9 6.07 1.83 -0.96
C ASN A 9 5.04 1.49 0.12
N LEU A 10 4.20 0.48 -0.13
CA LEU A 10 3.18 0.10 0.84
C LEU A 10 3.80 -0.39 2.15
N LYS A 11 4.80 -1.22 2.04
CA LYS A 11 5.48 -1.73 3.22
C LYS A 11 6.18 -0.60 3.98
N HIS A 12 6.84 0.29 3.25
CA HIS A 12 7.53 1.45 3.82
C HIS A 12 6.58 2.34 4.60
N LEU A 13 5.43 2.68 4.01
CA LEU A 13 4.45 3.54 4.68
C LEU A 13 3.86 2.88 5.92
N ARG A 14 3.57 1.60 5.81
CA ARG A 14 3.02 0.85 6.95
C ARG A 14 4.01 0.79 8.11
N GLU A 15 5.26 0.48 7.79
CA GLU A 15 6.31 0.38 8.82
C GLU A 15 6.61 1.72 9.46
N ARG A 16 6.55 2.80 8.70
CA ARG A 16 6.74 4.13 9.25
C ARG A 16 5.67 4.49 10.27
N LYS A 17 4.46 3.98 10.09
CA LYS A 17 3.37 4.18 11.04
C LYS A 17 3.38 3.11 12.14
N LYS A 18 4.30 2.17 12.09
CA LYS A 18 4.43 1.10 13.08
C LYS A 18 3.16 0.26 13.18
N LEU A 19 2.54 0.01 12.02
CA LEU A 19 1.30 -0.77 11.95
C LEU A 19 1.58 -2.18 11.44
N THR A 20 0.76 -3.12 11.85
CA THR A 20 0.80 -4.48 11.31
C THR A 20 0.01 -4.54 10.00
N GLN A 21 0.24 -5.57 9.21
CA GLN A 21 -0.56 -5.80 8.01
C GLN A 21 -2.04 -5.96 8.35
N THR A 22 -2.33 -6.67 9.43
CA THR A 22 -3.72 -6.86 9.89
C THR A 22 -4.38 -5.53 10.22
N ALA A 23 -3.68 -4.66 10.90
CA ALA A 23 -4.25 -3.35 11.27
C ALA A 23 -4.58 -2.51 10.04
N VAL A 24 -3.69 -2.49 9.07
CA VAL A 24 -3.94 -1.71 7.85
C VAL A 24 -5.06 -2.35 7.03
N ALA A 25 -5.07 -3.67 6.91
CA ALA A 25 -6.13 -4.37 6.18
C ALA A 25 -7.50 -4.07 6.79
N GLU A 26 -7.59 -4.10 8.10
CA GLU A 26 -8.83 -3.78 8.81
C GLU A 26 -9.27 -2.34 8.55
N ALA A 27 -8.35 -1.41 8.62
CA ALA A 27 -8.67 0.00 8.39
C ALA A 27 -9.15 0.24 6.96
N LEU A 28 -8.64 -0.53 6.01
CA LEU A 28 -9.04 -0.39 4.61
C LEU A 28 -10.27 -1.24 4.27
N GLY A 29 -10.72 -2.09 5.16
CA GLY A 29 -11.90 -2.94 4.94
C GLY A 29 -11.61 -4.11 4.00
N VAL A 30 -10.36 -4.61 3.99
CA VAL A 30 -9.99 -5.76 3.18
C VAL A 30 -9.43 -6.87 4.04
N ASN A 31 -9.36 -8.09 3.52
CA ASN A 31 -8.76 -9.20 4.22
C ASN A 31 -7.24 -9.06 4.20
N VAL A 32 -6.59 -9.52 5.23
CA VAL A 32 -5.14 -9.42 5.37
C VAL A 32 -4.42 -10.17 4.24
N THR A 33 -4.98 -11.25 3.74
CA THR A 33 -4.40 -11.99 2.62
C THR A 33 -4.37 -11.12 1.36
N THR A 34 -5.42 -10.37 1.11
CA THR A 34 -5.50 -9.44 -0.01
C THR A 34 -4.46 -8.33 0.15
N TYR A 35 -4.38 -7.76 1.35
CA TYR A 35 -3.40 -6.70 1.62
C TYR A 35 -1.98 -7.24 1.46
N ASN A 36 -1.70 -8.43 2.00
CA ASN A 36 -0.39 -9.06 1.90
C ASN A 36 0.02 -9.26 0.44
N ALA A 37 -0.91 -9.63 -0.44
CA ALA A 37 -0.62 -9.78 -1.86
C ALA A 37 -0.13 -8.48 -2.48
N TRP A 38 -0.59 -7.34 -2.00
CA TRP A 38 -0.12 -6.04 -2.47
C TRP A 38 1.33 -5.76 -2.01
N GLU A 39 1.68 -6.17 -0.80
CA GLU A 39 3.04 -5.96 -0.26
C GLU A 39 4.04 -6.98 -0.81
N THR A 40 3.60 -8.09 -1.35
CA THR A 40 4.50 -9.08 -1.94
C THR A 40 4.63 -8.92 -3.45
N GLY A 41 3.82 -8.05 -4.04
CA GLY A 41 3.84 -7.81 -5.47
C GLY A 41 3.03 -8.81 -6.28
N GLN A 42 2.29 -9.70 -5.62
CA GLN A 42 1.43 -10.65 -6.33
C GLN A 42 0.29 -9.96 -7.05
N ASN A 43 -0.26 -8.93 -6.43
CA ASN A 43 -1.36 -8.15 -7.00
C ASN A 43 -1.13 -6.67 -6.78
N ILE A 44 -1.77 -5.86 -7.59
CA ILE A 44 -1.76 -4.41 -7.46
C ILE A 44 -3.17 -3.97 -7.06
N PRO A 45 -3.33 -3.07 -6.10
CA PRO A 45 -4.66 -2.60 -5.73
C PRO A 45 -5.38 -1.96 -6.92
N ARG A 46 -6.68 -2.12 -7.01
CA ARG A 46 -7.51 -1.46 -8.02
C ARG A 46 -7.52 0.05 -7.75
N ASP A 47 -7.91 0.81 -8.73
CA ASP A 47 -7.87 2.28 -8.66
C ASP A 47 -8.61 2.83 -7.46
N GLU A 48 -9.80 2.34 -7.14
CA GLU A 48 -10.54 2.82 -5.97
C GLU A 48 -9.82 2.48 -4.67
N MET A 49 -9.13 1.35 -4.62
CA MET A 49 -8.35 1.03 -3.43
C MET A 49 -7.10 1.89 -3.34
N LYS A 50 -6.51 2.27 -4.46
CA LYS A 50 -5.38 3.19 -4.45
C LYS A 50 -5.77 4.51 -3.81
N VAL A 51 -6.94 5.02 -4.12
CA VAL A 51 -7.45 6.25 -3.50
C VAL A 51 -7.62 6.06 -2.00
N ARG A 52 -8.22 4.96 -1.58
CA ARG A 52 -8.43 4.69 -0.15
C ARG A 52 -7.13 4.54 0.62
N ILE A 53 -6.15 3.88 0.03
CA ILE A 53 -4.84 3.71 0.65
C ILE A 53 -4.15 5.07 0.79
N ALA A 54 -4.17 5.88 -0.25
CA ALA A 54 -3.58 7.21 -0.20
C ALA A 54 -4.24 8.07 0.87
N GLU A 55 -5.56 8.04 0.94
CA GLU A 55 -6.31 8.76 1.98
C GLU A 55 -5.95 8.28 3.37
N PHE A 56 -5.80 7.00 3.54
CA PHE A 56 -5.43 6.41 4.83
C PHE A 56 -4.09 6.98 5.32
N TYR A 57 -3.13 7.15 4.43
CA TYR A 57 -1.83 7.69 4.79
C TYR A 57 -1.76 9.22 4.69
N GLY A 58 -2.82 9.90 4.24
CA GLY A 58 -2.84 11.35 4.08
C GLY A 58 -1.93 11.83 2.96
N LEU A 59 -1.78 11.04 1.91
CA LEU A 59 -0.88 11.32 0.79
C LEU A 59 -1.66 11.30 -0.52
N SER A 60 -1.08 11.79 -1.58
CA SER A 60 -1.70 11.73 -2.90
C SER A 60 -1.50 10.35 -3.53
N VAL A 61 -2.41 9.95 -4.40
CA VAL A 61 -2.29 8.72 -5.16
C VAL A 61 -0.99 8.75 -5.97
N GLY A 62 -0.66 9.88 -6.56
CA GLY A 62 0.56 10.01 -7.35
C GLY A 62 1.81 9.73 -6.53
N TYR A 63 1.83 10.21 -5.29
CA TYR A 63 2.98 10.02 -4.42
C TYR A 63 3.14 8.54 -4.03
N VAL A 64 2.05 7.86 -3.71
CA VAL A 64 2.10 6.49 -3.23
C VAL A 64 2.31 5.49 -4.36
N PHE A 65 1.69 5.73 -5.52
CA PHE A 65 1.58 4.69 -6.55
C PHE A 65 2.32 4.98 -7.85
N PHE A 66 2.79 6.20 -8.06
CA PHE A 66 3.38 6.55 -9.35
C PHE A 66 4.83 6.98 -9.26
N LYS A 67 5.47 6.77 -8.13
CA LYS A 67 6.91 7.00 -7.98
C LYS A 67 7.45 6.18 -6.81
N PRO A 68 8.68 5.75 -6.85
CA PRO A 68 9.28 5.04 -5.71
C PRO A 68 9.58 6.02 -4.58
N ILE A 69 9.13 5.72 -3.38
CA ILE A 69 9.37 6.52 -2.17
C ILE A 69 10.11 5.74 -1.10
N ALA A 70 10.18 4.40 -1.20
CA ALA A 70 10.91 3.58 -0.26
C ALA A 70 12.38 3.57 -0.64
N HIS A 71 13.25 3.76 0.33
CA HIS A 71 14.68 3.77 0.09
C HIS A 71 15.41 2.70 0.86
#